data_fbfd3bfd0440b646073cd66cbea9e81f
#
_entry.id   fbfd3bfd0440b646073cd66cbea9e81f
#
_cell.length_a   1.000
_cell.length_b   1.000
_cell.length_c   1.000
_cell.angle_alpha   90.00
_cell.angle_beta   90.00
_cell.angle_gamma   90.00
#
_symmetry.space_group_name_H-M   'P 1'
#
loop_
_entity.id
_entity.type
_entity.pdbx_description
1 polymer ?
#
loop_
_entity_poly.entity_id
_entity_poly.type
_entity_poly.pdbx_seq_one_letter_code
_entity_poly.pdbx_strand_id
1 'polypeptide(L)'
;MATQMQLARQGVITEAMKIVAEQEHVTAEFIREGVANGTIAIPCNINHKNIIPRGVGTGLTVKVNANIGTSSSYPDLEPELAKLQAAIDAGADSVMDLSTGNNISASRQAIIAASTVMVGTVPMYQVTVETIKKRGAVVEMTKEDIFDVIRQQAADGADFMTIHCGINKNVLKALIDEGRVMDVVSRGGSFITGWMLHNDAENPLYEYYDEILDICAEYDVTISLGDGLRPGCIADATDRAQIQELLNLGELTQRAWDKGVQVMVEGPGHVPYNQIAANMQLQKRLCHGAPFYVLGPLVTDVAPGYDHITSAIGGTLAAVSGANFLCYVTPAEHLGLPDLNDVREGVIATRIAAHAADLANGNKQAWEWDLKMARARKVLDWPAQLDLAIDPVKAKEYRCRKNKSDDEACSMCGDYCAVKIVGQYLEEHMRKN
;
A
#
# COMPACT_ATOMS: atom_id res chain seq x y z
N MET A 1 -22.07 12.59 9.91
CA MET A 1 -22.55 11.16 9.87
C MET A 1 -21.64 10.38 10.81
N ALA A 2 -22.07 9.27 11.43
CA ALA A 2 -21.16 8.49 12.27
C ALA A 2 -20.19 7.71 11.37
N THR A 3 -18.90 7.67 11.76
CA THR A 3 -17.86 6.94 11.03
C THR A 3 -17.98 5.42 11.21
N GLN A 4 -17.31 4.62 10.36
CA GLN A 4 -17.21 3.16 10.51
C GLN A 4 -16.74 2.77 11.93
N MET A 5 -15.72 3.45 12.45
CA MET A 5 -15.20 3.19 13.80
C MET A 5 -16.21 3.52 14.90
N GLN A 6 -16.90 4.65 14.78
CA GLN A 6 -17.95 5.03 15.75
C GLN A 6 -19.10 4.03 15.76
N LEU A 7 -19.56 3.59 14.59
CA LEU A 7 -20.59 2.56 14.44
C LEU A 7 -20.14 1.21 15.02
N ALA A 8 -18.89 0.79 14.74
CA ALA A 8 -18.31 -0.43 15.27
C ALA A 8 -18.28 -0.43 16.81
N ARG A 9 -17.91 0.69 17.43
CA ARG A 9 -17.89 0.87 18.88
C ARG A 9 -19.29 0.85 19.52
N GLN A 10 -20.31 1.21 18.76
CA GLN A 10 -21.72 1.09 19.15
C GLN A 10 -22.28 -0.34 18.95
N GLY A 11 -21.47 -1.31 18.51
CA GLY A 11 -21.89 -2.67 18.22
C GLY A 11 -22.59 -2.84 16.88
N VAL A 12 -22.55 -1.83 16.00
CA VAL A 12 -23.18 -1.87 14.69
C VAL A 12 -22.25 -2.50 13.65
N ILE A 13 -22.72 -3.54 12.97
CA ILE A 13 -22.05 -4.13 11.80
C ILE A 13 -22.57 -3.43 10.56
N THR A 14 -21.72 -2.69 9.87
CA THR A 14 -22.08 -1.97 8.65
C THR A 14 -22.04 -2.89 7.43
N GLU A 15 -22.58 -2.41 6.29
CA GLU A 15 -22.51 -3.18 5.04
C GLU A 15 -21.05 -3.35 4.56
N ALA A 16 -20.21 -2.34 4.71
CA ALA A 16 -18.79 -2.45 4.40
C ALA A 16 -18.10 -3.55 5.22
N MET A 17 -18.40 -3.67 6.52
CA MET A 17 -17.86 -4.74 7.37
C MET A 17 -18.31 -6.13 6.92
N LYS A 18 -19.54 -6.30 6.46
CA LYS A 18 -20.05 -7.58 5.92
C LYS A 18 -19.33 -7.98 4.64
N ILE A 19 -19.18 -7.02 3.70
CA ILE A 19 -18.47 -7.25 2.44
C ILE A 19 -17.03 -7.68 2.71
N VAL A 20 -16.33 -6.97 3.60
CA VAL A 20 -14.96 -7.33 3.99
C VAL A 20 -14.90 -8.72 4.64
N ALA A 21 -15.84 -9.03 5.53
CA ALA A 21 -15.90 -10.34 6.19
C ALA A 21 -16.09 -11.49 5.19
N GLU A 22 -16.93 -11.31 4.18
CA GLU A 22 -17.13 -12.28 3.11
C GLU A 22 -15.87 -12.49 2.28
N GLN A 23 -15.21 -11.39 1.87
CA GLN A 23 -13.97 -11.45 1.09
C GLN A 23 -12.82 -12.12 1.83
N GLU A 24 -12.71 -11.86 3.14
CA GLU A 24 -11.65 -12.39 4.01
C GLU A 24 -12.00 -13.75 4.63
N HIS A 25 -13.20 -14.26 4.40
CA HIS A 25 -13.72 -15.50 4.97
C HIS A 25 -13.64 -15.55 6.50
N VAL A 26 -13.95 -14.43 7.13
CA VAL A 26 -14.03 -14.26 8.59
C VAL A 26 -15.46 -13.84 8.99
N THR A 27 -15.72 -13.77 10.29
CA THR A 27 -17.04 -13.30 10.75
C THR A 27 -17.14 -11.77 10.68
N ALA A 28 -18.32 -11.24 10.41
CA ALA A 28 -18.55 -9.80 10.43
C ALA A 28 -18.29 -9.19 11.83
N GLU A 29 -18.48 -9.97 12.88
CA GLU A 29 -18.16 -9.56 14.25
C GLU A 29 -16.65 -9.38 14.45
N PHE A 30 -15.82 -10.28 13.90
CA PHE A 30 -14.36 -10.13 13.91
C PHE A 30 -13.93 -8.81 13.26
N ILE A 31 -14.52 -8.48 12.11
CA ILE A 31 -14.25 -7.19 11.44
C ILE A 31 -14.71 -6.03 12.30
N ARG A 32 -15.94 -6.08 12.86
CA ARG A 32 -16.46 -5.02 13.73
C ARG A 32 -15.55 -4.78 14.93
N GLU A 33 -15.11 -5.84 15.61
CA GLU A 33 -14.20 -5.73 16.75
C GLU A 33 -12.85 -5.14 16.36
N GLY A 34 -12.28 -5.58 15.23
CA GLY A 34 -11.04 -5.03 14.69
C GLY A 34 -11.13 -3.54 14.38
N VAL A 35 -12.24 -3.10 13.75
CA VAL A 35 -12.50 -1.68 13.47
C VAL A 35 -12.72 -0.89 14.76
N ALA A 36 -13.50 -1.42 15.71
CA ALA A 36 -13.74 -0.76 16.99
C ALA A 36 -12.46 -0.52 17.80
N ASN A 37 -11.53 -1.49 17.74
CA ASN A 37 -10.24 -1.45 18.44
C ASN A 37 -9.13 -0.77 17.64
N GLY A 38 -9.38 -0.42 16.35
CA GLY A 38 -8.41 0.23 15.48
C GLY A 38 -7.34 -0.70 14.86
N THR A 39 -7.45 -2.02 15.05
CA THR A 39 -6.53 -3.02 14.48
C THR A 39 -6.87 -3.42 13.05
N ILE A 40 -8.06 -3.02 12.57
CA ILE A 40 -8.53 -3.11 11.19
C ILE A 40 -9.04 -1.72 10.79
N ALA A 41 -8.72 -1.30 9.58
CA ALA A 41 -9.30 -0.14 8.91
C ALA A 41 -10.02 -0.57 7.64
N ILE A 42 -11.13 0.09 7.33
CA ILE A 42 -11.89 -0.06 6.07
C ILE A 42 -11.95 1.34 5.44
N PRO A 43 -10.93 1.75 4.66
CA PRO A 43 -10.96 3.03 3.97
C PRO A 43 -12.10 3.03 2.93
N CYS A 44 -13.14 3.82 3.20
CA CYS A 44 -14.35 3.85 2.38
C CYS A 44 -15.08 5.17 2.59
N ASN A 45 -14.72 6.17 1.80
CA ASN A 45 -15.32 7.50 1.87
C ASN A 45 -16.80 7.44 1.45
N ILE A 46 -17.65 8.17 2.16
CA ILE A 46 -19.10 8.23 1.89
C ILE A 46 -19.44 8.75 0.47
N ASN A 47 -18.52 9.46 -0.17
CA ASN A 47 -18.67 10.03 -1.52
C ASN A 47 -18.10 9.16 -2.63
N HIS A 48 -17.29 8.14 -2.33
CA HIS A 48 -16.79 7.18 -3.33
C HIS A 48 -17.86 6.11 -3.62
N LYS A 49 -18.63 6.29 -4.69
CA LYS A 49 -19.85 5.47 -4.95
C LYS A 49 -19.59 4.09 -5.53
N ASN A 50 -18.48 3.91 -6.24
CA ASN A 50 -18.17 2.68 -6.97
C ASN A 50 -17.24 1.74 -6.20
N ILE A 51 -16.83 2.12 -4.99
CA ILE A 51 -15.88 1.34 -4.21
C ILE A 51 -16.46 -0.01 -3.79
N ILE A 52 -15.64 -1.05 -3.90
CA ILE A 52 -15.84 -2.34 -3.24
C ILE A 52 -14.96 -2.32 -1.98
N PRO A 53 -15.53 -2.20 -0.78
CA PRO A 53 -14.75 -2.04 0.45
C PRO A 53 -13.71 -3.15 0.64
N ARG A 54 -12.52 -2.77 1.12
CA ARG A 54 -11.44 -3.68 1.50
C ARG A 54 -11.03 -3.40 2.94
N GLY A 55 -10.70 -4.45 3.68
CA GLY A 55 -10.15 -4.31 5.02
C GLY A 55 -8.63 -4.40 5.02
N VAL A 56 -7.97 -3.55 5.80
CA VAL A 56 -6.52 -3.56 6.02
C VAL A 56 -6.29 -3.77 7.51
N GLY A 57 -5.57 -4.82 7.91
CA GLY A 57 -5.32 -5.01 9.33
C GLY A 57 -5.02 -6.43 9.76
N THR A 58 -4.99 -6.62 11.06
CA THR A 58 -4.61 -7.88 11.70
C THR A 58 -5.61 -9.00 11.40
N GLY A 59 -5.09 -10.14 10.96
CA GLY A 59 -5.89 -11.34 10.68
C GLY A 59 -6.55 -11.35 9.30
N LEU A 60 -6.32 -10.33 8.48
CA LEU A 60 -6.74 -10.25 7.08
C LEU A 60 -5.58 -10.59 6.13
N THR A 61 -5.91 -10.85 4.85
CA THR A 61 -4.90 -10.97 3.81
C THR A 61 -4.12 -9.67 3.64
N VAL A 62 -2.85 -9.77 3.26
CA VAL A 62 -1.99 -8.61 3.00
C VAL A 62 -2.46 -7.89 1.74
N LYS A 63 -2.68 -6.57 1.84
CA LYS A 63 -3.17 -5.73 0.74
C LYS A 63 -2.03 -5.11 -0.05
N VAL A 64 -2.31 -4.78 -1.30
CA VAL A 64 -1.36 -4.19 -2.25
C VAL A 64 -1.89 -2.88 -2.77
N ASN A 65 -1.06 -1.83 -2.66
CA ASN A 65 -1.33 -0.51 -3.25
C ASN A 65 -0.43 -0.25 -4.47
N ALA A 66 -1.00 0.36 -5.50
CA ALA A 66 -0.26 0.91 -6.63
C ALA A 66 -0.32 2.44 -6.62
N ASN A 67 0.76 3.10 -7.05
CA ASN A 67 0.84 4.56 -7.19
C ASN A 67 0.70 4.93 -8.65
N ILE A 68 -0.20 5.87 -8.94
CA ILE A 68 -0.39 6.47 -10.26
C ILE A 68 -0.43 8.00 -10.11
N GLY A 69 -0.44 8.72 -11.18
CA GLY A 69 -0.64 10.17 -11.14
C GLY A 69 0.11 10.92 -12.21
N THR A 70 -0.52 11.99 -12.69
CA THR A 70 0.06 12.91 -13.68
C THR A 70 1.24 13.68 -13.11
N SER A 71 2.15 14.09 -13.97
CA SER A 71 3.25 15.01 -13.64
C SER A 71 3.28 16.20 -14.58
N SER A 72 4.12 17.19 -14.29
CA SER A 72 4.32 18.34 -15.20
C SER A 72 4.81 17.93 -16.59
N SER A 73 5.60 16.86 -16.68
CA SER A 73 6.13 16.33 -17.93
C SER A 73 5.16 15.36 -18.62
N TYR A 74 4.21 14.78 -17.90
CA TYR A 74 3.19 13.84 -18.37
C TYR A 74 1.82 14.24 -17.82
N PRO A 75 1.20 15.31 -18.38
CA PRO A 75 0.00 15.92 -17.80
C PRO A 75 -1.30 15.21 -18.19
N ASP A 76 -1.27 14.26 -19.12
CA ASP A 76 -2.45 13.63 -19.70
C ASP A 76 -3.10 12.65 -18.73
N LEU A 77 -4.43 12.69 -18.62
CA LEU A 77 -5.22 11.86 -17.74
C LEU A 77 -5.44 10.44 -18.28
N GLU A 78 -5.64 10.28 -19.58
CA GLU A 78 -5.95 8.98 -20.20
C GLU A 78 -4.91 7.89 -19.90
N PRO A 79 -3.59 8.15 -19.95
CA PRO A 79 -2.60 7.17 -19.53
C PRO A 79 -2.73 6.77 -18.07
N GLU A 80 -3.12 7.69 -17.18
CA GLU A 80 -3.29 7.40 -15.76
C GLU A 80 -4.54 6.54 -15.49
N LEU A 81 -5.62 6.76 -16.23
CA LEU A 81 -6.80 5.88 -16.19
C LEU A 81 -6.48 4.47 -16.73
N ALA A 82 -5.64 4.38 -17.75
CA ALA A 82 -5.15 3.09 -18.24
C ALA A 82 -4.27 2.38 -17.19
N LYS A 83 -3.41 3.11 -16.46
CA LYS A 83 -2.62 2.56 -15.34
C LYS A 83 -3.51 2.14 -14.17
N LEU A 84 -4.56 2.90 -13.84
CA LEU A 84 -5.57 2.51 -12.85
C LEU A 84 -6.16 1.15 -13.21
N GLN A 85 -6.65 1.00 -14.44
CA GLN A 85 -7.25 -0.26 -14.88
C GLN A 85 -6.22 -1.41 -14.85
N ALA A 86 -4.99 -1.16 -15.32
CA ALA A 86 -3.92 -2.18 -15.29
C ALA A 86 -3.56 -2.60 -13.86
N ALA A 87 -3.56 -1.68 -12.90
CA ALA A 87 -3.33 -1.99 -11.48
C ALA A 87 -4.46 -2.85 -10.91
N ILE A 88 -5.72 -2.50 -11.20
CA ILE A 88 -6.90 -3.28 -10.77
C ILE A 88 -6.88 -4.68 -11.41
N ASP A 89 -6.64 -4.79 -12.70
CA ASP A 89 -6.56 -6.06 -13.43
C ASP A 89 -5.41 -6.94 -12.94
N ALA A 90 -4.29 -6.35 -12.54
CA ALA A 90 -3.18 -7.03 -11.90
C ALA A 90 -3.49 -7.42 -10.45
N GLY A 91 -4.58 -6.93 -9.86
CA GLY A 91 -5.10 -7.29 -8.53
C GLY A 91 -4.59 -6.39 -7.41
N ALA A 92 -4.36 -5.12 -7.66
CA ALA A 92 -4.18 -4.13 -6.60
C ALA A 92 -5.48 -3.97 -5.80
N ASP A 93 -5.36 -3.83 -4.48
CA ASP A 93 -6.48 -3.57 -3.57
C ASP A 93 -6.75 -2.07 -3.40
N SER A 94 -5.79 -1.25 -3.80
CA SER A 94 -5.82 0.20 -3.68
C SER A 94 -4.96 0.85 -4.74
N VAL A 95 -5.29 2.10 -5.06
CA VAL A 95 -4.40 3.00 -5.80
C VAL A 95 -4.24 4.31 -5.03
N MET A 96 -3.04 4.91 -5.11
CA MET A 96 -2.84 6.30 -4.69
C MET A 96 -2.69 7.20 -5.90
N ASP A 97 -3.48 8.27 -5.92
CA ASP A 97 -3.30 9.38 -6.88
C ASP A 97 -2.24 10.36 -6.36
N LEU A 98 -1.07 10.30 -6.95
CA LEU A 98 0.08 11.16 -6.66
C LEU A 98 0.25 12.30 -7.69
N SER A 99 -0.82 12.69 -8.35
CA SER A 99 -0.82 13.72 -9.41
C SER A 99 -0.23 15.04 -8.94
N THR A 100 0.69 15.56 -9.75
CA THR A 100 1.31 16.90 -9.62
C THR A 100 1.23 17.71 -10.90
N GLY A 101 0.46 17.25 -11.90
CA GLY A 101 0.23 17.93 -13.17
C GLY A 101 -0.68 19.15 -13.06
N ASN A 102 -1.19 19.63 -14.20
CA ASN A 102 -1.89 20.92 -14.26
C ASN A 102 -3.31 20.91 -13.67
N ASN A 103 -4.01 19.79 -13.71
CA ASN A 103 -5.43 19.66 -13.33
C ASN A 103 -5.63 18.59 -12.26
N ILE A 104 -4.95 18.71 -11.11
CA ILE A 104 -4.92 17.71 -10.05
C ILE A 104 -6.32 17.32 -9.59
N SER A 105 -7.21 18.30 -9.33
CA SER A 105 -8.57 18.04 -8.88
C SER A 105 -9.38 17.25 -9.91
N ALA A 106 -9.30 17.59 -11.19
CA ALA A 106 -10.02 16.86 -12.24
C ALA A 106 -9.46 15.45 -12.43
N SER A 107 -8.13 15.27 -12.34
CA SER A 107 -7.49 13.95 -12.40
C SER A 107 -7.98 13.07 -11.25
N ARG A 108 -7.94 13.56 -10.01
CA ARG A 108 -8.43 12.86 -8.82
C ARG A 108 -9.90 12.44 -8.95
N GLN A 109 -10.76 13.38 -9.32
CA GLN A 109 -12.20 13.10 -9.50
C GLN A 109 -12.45 12.00 -10.54
N ALA A 110 -11.72 12.04 -11.66
CA ALA A 110 -11.83 11.02 -12.71
C ALA A 110 -11.30 9.65 -12.22
N ILE A 111 -10.18 9.62 -11.50
CA ILE A 111 -9.62 8.38 -10.91
C ILE A 111 -10.60 7.78 -9.89
N ILE A 112 -11.16 8.59 -8.98
CA ILE A 112 -12.15 8.12 -7.98
C ILE A 112 -13.40 7.60 -8.69
N ALA A 113 -13.92 8.31 -9.68
CA ALA A 113 -15.11 7.90 -10.42
C ALA A 113 -14.92 6.59 -11.21
N ALA A 114 -13.70 6.30 -11.68
CA ALA A 114 -13.37 5.09 -12.42
C ALA A 114 -12.94 3.91 -11.52
N SER A 115 -12.53 4.19 -10.28
CA SER A 115 -11.98 3.17 -9.38
C SER A 115 -13.08 2.33 -8.72
N THR A 116 -12.82 1.03 -8.60
CA THR A 116 -13.58 0.10 -7.76
C THR A 116 -12.81 -0.33 -6.51
N VAL A 117 -11.57 0.15 -6.36
CA VAL A 117 -10.70 -0.11 -5.21
C VAL A 117 -10.47 1.18 -4.42
N MET A 118 -9.91 1.07 -3.22
CA MET A 118 -9.59 2.23 -2.38
C MET A 118 -8.72 3.24 -3.13
N VAL A 119 -9.05 4.53 -3.03
CA VAL A 119 -8.23 5.62 -3.60
C VAL A 119 -7.63 6.44 -2.47
N GLY A 120 -6.30 6.43 -2.40
CA GLY A 120 -5.53 7.27 -1.50
C GLY A 120 -5.00 8.52 -2.17
N THR A 121 -4.74 9.57 -1.39
CA THR A 121 -4.14 10.82 -1.86
C THR A 121 -3.10 11.36 -0.90
N VAL A 122 -2.29 12.31 -1.38
CA VAL A 122 -1.35 13.09 -0.57
C VAL A 122 -1.69 14.58 -0.74
N PRO A 123 -2.51 15.17 0.14
CA PRO A 123 -2.98 16.56 -0.01
C PRO A 123 -1.86 17.57 -0.21
N MET A 124 -0.73 17.36 0.47
CA MET A 124 0.45 18.24 0.38
C MET A 124 0.99 18.41 -1.03
N TYR A 125 0.75 17.45 -1.95
CA TYR A 125 1.19 17.60 -3.34
C TYR A 125 0.39 18.70 -4.07
N GLN A 126 -0.93 18.69 -3.91
CA GLN A 126 -1.79 19.74 -4.48
C GLN A 126 -1.52 21.08 -3.81
N VAL A 127 -1.44 21.13 -2.49
CA VAL A 127 -1.11 22.38 -1.75
C VAL A 127 0.16 22.99 -2.30
N THR A 128 1.22 22.20 -2.47
CA THR A 128 2.51 22.68 -2.99
C THR A 128 2.39 23.24 -4.42
N VAL A 129 1.76 22.48 -5.32
CA VAL A 129 1.60 22.90 -6.72
C VAL A 129 0.78 24.20 -6.82
N GLU A 130 -0.32 24.30 -6.07
CA GLU A 130 -1.18 25.48 -6.07
C GLU A 130 -0.50 26.68 -5.42
N THR A 131 0.23 26.48 -4.31
CA THR A 131 0.99 27.55 -3.65
C THR A 131 2.10 28.10 -4.55
N ILE A 132 2.87 27.23 -5.22
CA ILE A 132 3.90 27.69 -6.16
C ILE A 132 3.27 28.51 -7.31
N LYS A 133 2.14 28.07 -7.87
CA LYS A 133 1.43 28.82 -8.91
C LYS A 133 0.92 30.17 -8.42
N LYS A 134 0.46 30.26 -7.17
CA LYS A 134 -0.17 31.45 -6.60
C LYS A 134 0.83 32.43 -6.00
N ARG A 135 1.92 31.94 -5.37
CA ARG A 135 2.86 32.74 -4.56
C ARG A 135 4.33 32.58 -4.94
N GLY A 136 4.68 31.62 -5.79
CA GLY A 136 6.05 31.44 -6.31
C GLY A 136 6.93 30.46 -5.54
N ALA A 137 6.62 30.15 -4.27
CA ALA A 137 7.44 29.24 -3.46
C ALA A 137 6.59 28.36 -2.53
N VAL A 138 7.01 27.13 -2.31
CA VAL A 138 6.31 26.16 -1.40
C VAL A 138 6.28 26.66 0.04
N VAL A 139 7.30 27.38 0.48
CA VAL A 139 7.41 27.90 1.84
C VAL A 139 6.39 29.00 2.20
N GLU A 140 5.72 29.52 1.19
CA GLU A 140 4.64 30.53 1.32
C GLU A 140 3.25 29.91 1.55
N MET A 141 3.13 28.57 1.67
CA MET A 141 1.85 27.94 1.96
C MET A 141 1.33 28.35 3.36
N THR A 142 0.03 28.55 3.45
CA THR A 142 -0.64 28.88 4.69
C THR A 142 -1.42 27.69 5.25
N LYS A 143 -1.82 27.76 6.51
CA LYS A 143 -2.73 26.80 7.11
C LYS A 143 -4.00 26.64 6.28
N GLU A 144 -4.60 27.75 5.86
CA GLU A 144 -5.84 27.76 5.07
C GLU A 144 -5.68 27.02 3.75
N ASP A 145 -4.58 27.24 3.01
CA ASP A 145 -4.31 26.51 1.76
C ASP A 145 -4.28 24.98 2.01
N ILE A 146 -3.66 24.53 3.10
CA ILE A 146 -3.58 23.12 3.47
C ILE A 146 -4.96 22.55 3.77
N PHE A 147 -5.72 23.23 4.62
CA PHE A 147 -7.02 22.74 5.08
C PHE A 147 -8.09 22.77 4.02
N ASP A 148 -8.07 23.77 3.13
CA ASP A 148 -8.97 23.84 1.98
C ASP A 148 -8.77 22.66 1.06
N VAL A 149 -7.52 22.28 0.78
CA VAL A 149 -7.21 21.10 -0.06
C VAL A 149 -7.60 19.79 0.63
N ILE A 150 -7.33 19.62 1.92
CA ILE A 150 -7.74 18.42 2.67
C ILE A 150 -9.27 18.27 2.60
N ARG A 151 -10.01 19.33 2.86
CA ARG A 151 -11.49 19.34 2.79
C ARG A 151 -11.99 19.04 1.39
N GLN A 152 -11.37 19.63 0.38
CA GLN A 152 -11.72 19.35 -1.02
C GLN A 152 -11.51 17.89 -1.39
N GLN A 153 -10.37 17.31 -1.03
CA GLN A 153 -10.07 15.90 -1.36
C GLN A 153 -10.99 14.94 -0.61
N ALA A 154 -11.34 15.25 0.65
CA ALA A 154 -12.32 14.48 1.40
C ALA A 154 -13.70 14.54 0.73
N ALA A 155 -14.14 15.73 0.31
CA ALA A 155 -15.42 15.92 -0.37
C ALA A 155 -15.46 15.26 -1.76
N ASP A 156 -14.34 15.20 -2.48
CA ASP A 156 -14.23 14.52 -3.77
C ASP A 156 -14.31 12.98 -3.65
N GLY A 157 -14.11 12.41 -2.45
CA GLY A 157 -14.26 10.98 -2.22
C GLY A 157 -12.96 10.20 -2.02
N ALA A 158 -11.85 10.85 -1.66
CA ALA A 158 -10.63 10.14 -1.27
C ALA A 158 -10.91 9.26 -0.05
N ASP A 159 -10.58 7.95 -0.15
CA ASP A 159 -10.88 6.96 0.90
C ASP A 159 -9.89 7.04 2.06
N PHE A 160 -8.65 7.37 1.75
CA PHE A 160 -7.63 7.67 2.75
C PHE A 160 -6.70 8.78 2.27
N MET A 161 -6.09 9.47 3.22
CA MET A 161 -5.15 10.56 2.93
C MET A 161 -3.87 10.39 3.72
N THR A 162 -2.74 10.49 3.04
CA THR A 162 -1.43 10.54 3.68
C THR A 162 -1.18 11.92 4.24
N ILE A 163 -1.09 12.00 5.56
CA ILE A 163 -0.88 13.24 6.32
C ILE A 163 0.44 13.16 7.08
N HIS A 164 1.42 13.98 6.70
CA HIS A 164 2.76 13.99 7.31
C HIS A 164 2.78 14.81 8.62
N CYS A 165 1.98 14.42 9.57
CA CYS A 165 1.84 15.09 10.87
C CYS A 165 2.80 14.57 11.95
N GLY A 166 3.59 13.51 11.68
CA GLY A 166 4.57 12.96 12.63
C GLY A 166 5.80 13.86 12.83
N ILE A 167 6.15 14.68 11.83
CA ILE A 167 7.28 15.60 11.92
C ILE A 167 6.89 16.81 12.75
N ASN A 168 7.57 17.04 13.88
CA ASN A 168 7.49 18.23 14.71
C ASN A 168 8.88 18.81 14.97
N LYS A 169 8.99 19.92 15.67
CA LYS A 169 10.29 20.55 15.97
C LYS A 169 11.28 19.61 16.69
N ASN A 170 10.80 18.66 17.51
CA ASN A 170 11.65 17.70 18.20
C ASN A 170 12.22 16.65 17.21
N VAL A 171 11.38 16.16 16.28
CA VAL A 171 11.80 15.24 15.21
C VAL A 171 12.78 15.93 14.26
N LEU A 172 12.48 17.19 13.89
CA LEU A 172 13.38 18.00 13.07
C LEU A 172 14.76 18.19 13.73
N LYS A 173 14.76 18.45 15.04
CA LYS A 173 16.02 18.52 15.80
C LYS A 173 16.77 17.19 15.78
N ALA A 174 16.08 16.06 15.96
CA ALA A 174 16.71 14.73 15.90
C ALA A 174 17.33 14.47 14.51
N LEU A 175 16.65 14.84 13.43
CA LEU A 175 17.17 14.75 12.05
C LEU A 175 18.44 15.55 11.86
N ILE A 176 18.47 16.82 12.34
CA ILE A 176 19.64 17.70 12.23
C ILE A 176 20.83 17.17 13.04
N ASP A 177 20.56 16.69 14.27
CA ASP A 177 21.60 16.17 15.17
C ASP A 177 22.20 14.85 14.66
N GLU A 178 21.41 14.00 13.98
CA GLU A 178 21.84 12.69 13.44
C GLU A 178 22.70 12.84 12.18
N GLY A 179 22.25 13.63 11.22
CA GLY A 179 22.93 13.83 9.94
C GLY A 179 22.81 12.62 9.00
N ARG A 180 21.70 12.50 8.30
CA ARG A 180 21.44 11.43 7.34
C ARG A 180 22.24 11.55 6.06
N VAL A 181 22.44 10.42 5.37
CA VAL A 181 23.05 10.36 4.04
C VAL A 181 22.10 10.94 2.98
N MET A 182 20.79 10.63 3.08
CA MET A 182 19.77 11.02 2.10
C MET A 182 18.79 12.07 2.63
N ASP A 183 19.04 12.65 3.79
CA ASP A 183 18.17 13.63 4.45
C ASP A 183 16.69 13.20 4.51
N VAL A 184 15.80 13.87 3.76
CA VAL A 184 14.37 13.61 3.71
C VAL A 184 13.93 13.27 2.28
N VAL A 185 13.61 12.01 2.04
CA VAL A 185 13.24 11.50 0.70
C VAL A 185 11.72 11.44 0.48
N SER A 186 10.93 11.46 1.55
CA SER A 186 9.47 11.61 1.43
C SER A 186 9.15 12.98 0.84
N ARG A 187 8.47 13.02 -0.31
CA ARG A 187 8.11 14.28 -0.96
C ARG A 187 7.25 15.16 -0.07
N GLY A 188 6.20 14.60 0.56
CA GLY A 188 5.38 15.35 1.51
C GLY A 188 6.13 15.75 2.78
N GLY A 189 6.98 14.86 3.30
CA GLY A 189 7.88 15.15 4.42
C GLY A 189 8.86 16.29 4.11
N SER A 190 9.46 16.31 2.91
CA SER A 190 10.41 17.36 2.50
C SER A 190 9.74 18.73 2.37
N PHE A 191 8.49 18.78 1.88
CA PHE A 191 7.74 20.04 1.78
C PHE A 191 7.48 20.64 3.17
N ILE A 192 7.03 19.81 4.12
CA ILE A 192 6.78 20.22 5.52
C ILE A 192 8.10 20.60 6.21
N THR A 193 9.13 19.77 6.09
CA THR A 193 10.44 20.06 6.70
C THR A 193 11.03 21.37 6.20
N GLY A 194 10.99 21.60 4.87
CA GLY A 194 11.44 22.84 4.26
C GLY A 194 10.64 24.05 4.73
N TRP A 195 9.31 23.91 4.85
CA TRP A 195 8.45 24.96 5.37
C TRP A 195 8.75 25.29 6.83
N MET A 196 8.91 24.27 7.69
CA MET A 196 9.23 24.43 9.12
C MET A 196 10.58 25.15 9.33
N LEU A 197 11.61 24.75 8.57
CA LEU A 197 12.94 25.36 8.62
C LEU A 197 12.91 26.82 8.16
N HIS A 198 12.19 27.13 7.08
CA HIS A 198 12.12 28.48 6.52
C HIS A 198 11.37 29.44 7.44
N ASN A 199 10.25 29.01 8.01
CA ASN A 199 9.35 29.84 8.81
C ASN A 199 9.67 29.80 10.31
N ASP A 200 10.60 28.97 10.75
CA ASP A 200 10.90 28.67 12.17
C ASP A 200 9.60 28.35 12.97
N ALA A 201 8.67 27.65 12.34
CA ALA A 201 7.36 27.35 12.87
C ALA A 201 7.14 25.85 13.07
N GLU A 202 6.13 25.49 13.87
CA GLU A 202 5.71 24.11 14.02
C GLU A 202 4.96 23.64 12.77
N ASN A 203 5.02 22.34 12.51
CA ASN A 203 4.26 21.70 11.43
C ASN A 203 2.76 21.95 11.60
N PRO A 204 2.08 22.66 10.69
CA PRO A 204 0.66 22.94 10.83
C PRO A 204 -0.22 21.67 10.83
N LEU A 205 0.23 20.56 10.18
CA LEU A 205 -0.48 19.28 10.23
C LEU A 205 -0.41 18.62 11.61
N TYR A 206 0.67 18.85 12.37
CA TYR A 206 0.82 18.41 13.76
C TYR A 206 0.07 19.33 14.72
N GLU A 207 0.27 20.64 14.60
CA GLU A 207 -0.30 21.66 15.50
C GLU A 207 -1.83 21.66 15.47
N TYR A 208 -2.41 21.55 14.28
CA TYR A 208 -3.87 21.59 14.06
C TYR A 208 -4.46 20.21 13.73
N TYR A 209 -3.88 19.15 14.26
CA TYR A 209 -4.27 17.77 13.93
C TYR A 209 -5.75 17.49 14.21
N ASP A 210 -6.30 18.02 15.30
CA ASP A 210 -7.71 17.81 15.67
C ASP A 210 -8.69 18.39 14.63
N GLU A 211 -8.34 19.48 13.96
CA GLU A 211 -9.15 20.04 12.87
C GLU A 211 -9.13 19.13 11.62
N ILE A 212 -7.99 18.47 11.35
CA ILE A 212 -7.91 17.45 10.29
C ILE A 212 -8.79 16.25 10.61
N LEU A 213 -8.79 15.81 11.87
CA LEU A 213 -9.65 14.72 12.33
C LEU A 213 -11.14 15.04 12.17
N ASP A 214 -11.54 16.28 12.43
CA ASP A 214 -12.92 16.72 12.26
C ASP A 214 -13.35 16.63 10.77
N ILE A 215 -12.48 17.02 9.83
CA ILE A 215 -12.72 16.85 8.39
C ILE A 215 -12.81 15.35 8.04
N CYS A 216 -11.88 14.54 8.51
CA CYS A 216 -11.89 13.10 8.22
C CYS A 216 -13.15 12.40 8.76
N ALA A 217 -13.60 12.78 9.96
CA ALA A 217 -14.82 12.24 10.54
C ALA A 217 -16.10 12.64 9.77
N GLU A 218 -16.13 13.81 9.14
CA GLU A 218 -17.26 14.27 8.32
C GLU A 218 -17.52 13.37 7.11
N TYR A 219 -16.43 12.89 6.46
CA TYR A 219 -16.49 12.12 5.20
C TYR A 219 -16.12 10.63 5.38
N ASP A 220 -15.84 10.18 6.62
CA ASP A 220 -15.33 8.84 6.94
C ASP A 220 -14.03 8.49 6.20
N VAL A 221 -13.11 9.48 6.12
CA VAL A 221 -11.79 9.31 5.54
C VAL A 221 -10.87 8.62 6.54
N THR A 222 -10.17 7.58 6.12
CA THR A 222 -9.09 6.98 6.93
C THR A 222 -7.82 7.82 6.82
N ILE A 223 -7.19 8.14 7.94
CA ILE A 223 -5.87 8.79 7.92
C ILE A 223 -4.79 7.73 7.70
N SER A 224 -3.94 7.95 6.68
CA SER A 224 -2.64 7.32 6.57
C SER A 224 -1.61 8.26 7.20
N LEU A 225 -1.12 7.92 8.39
CA LEU A 225 -0.12 8.72 9.10
C LEU A 225 1.21 8.58 8.39
N GLY A 226 1.58 9.63 7.64
CA GLY A 226 2.73 9.61 6.74
C GLY A 226 4.07 9.53 7.45
N ASP A 227 4.97 8.69 6.96
CA ASP A 227 6.34 8.53 7.41
C ASP A 227 7.29 9.52 6.70
N GLY A 228 7.21 10.78 7.08
CA GLY A 228 8.00 11.84 6.45
C GLY A 228 9.51 11.60 6.53
N LEU A 229 9.96 10.89 7.56
CA LEU A 229 11.36 10.53 7.77
C LEU A 229 11.66 9.05 7.47
N ARG A 230 10.91 8.42 6.57
CA ARG A 230 11.31 7.09 6.07
C ARG A 230 12.70 7.14 5.48
N PRO A 231 13.57 6.10 5.71
CA PRO A 231 14.92 6.08 5.16
C PRO A 231 14.89 5.97 3.63
N GLY A 232 15.72 6.78 2.96
CA GLY A 232 15.92 6.77 1.50
C GLY A 232 17.08 5.91 1.05
N CYS A 233 17.85 5.37 1.99
CA CYS A 233 18.89 4.39 1.76
C CYS A 233 19.03 3.50 3.00
N ILE A 234 19.63 2.34 2.83
CA ILE A 234 19.80 1.38 3.94
C ILE A 234 20.70 1.91 5.07
N ALA A 235 21.55 2.89 4.78
CA ALA A 235 22.44 3.51 5.79
C ALA A 235 21.65 4.37 6.80
N ASP A 236 20.54 4.96 6.41
CA ASP A 236 19.69 5.80 7.25
C ASP A 236 18.59 5.01 7.98
N ALA A 237 18.52 3.70 7.75
CA ALA A 237 17.44 2.87 8.29
C ALA A 237 17.52 2.76 9.83
N THR A 238 16.35 2.89 10.47
CA THR A 238 16.19 2.69 11.93
C THR A 238 16.97 3.72 12.75
N ASP A 239 17.20 4.89 12.19
CA ASP A 239 17.87 5.98 12.88
C ASP A 239 16.96 6.64 13.94
N ARG A 240 17.55 7.52 14.72
CA ARG A 240 16.85 8.21 15.81
C ARG A 240 15.70 9.07 15.30
N ALA A 241 15.86 9.72 14.15
CA ALA A 241 14.84 10.60 13.58
C ALA A 241 13.61 9.80 13.13
N GLN A 242 13.81 8.66 12.45
CA GLN A 242 12.73 7.74 12.07
C GLN A 242 11.96 7.23 13.30
N ILE A 243 12.69 6.80 14.35
CA ILE A 243 12.04 6.27 15.56
C ILE A 243 11.33 7.36 16.35
N GLN A 244 11.87 8.58 16.39
CA GLN A 244 11.23 9.71 17.06
C GLN A 244 9.91 10.11 16.33
N GLU A 245 9.89 10.10 14.99
CA GLU A 245 8.65 10.28 14.24
C GLU A 245 7.64 9.18 14.55
N LEU A 246 8.08 7.91 14.58
CA LEU A 246 7.21 6.78 14.90
C LEU A 246 6.54 6.90 16.29
N LEU A 247 7.24 7.41 17.28
CA LEU A 247 6.66 7.71 18.61
C LEU A 247 5.52 8.73 18.50
N ASN A 248 5.73 9.81 17.75
CA ASN A 248 4.68 10.80 17.52
C ASN A 248 3.49 10.19 16.76
N LEU A 249 3.74 9.34 15.76
CA LEU A 249 2.67 8.65 15.02
C LEU A 249 1.83 7.75 15.94
N GLY A 250 2.45 7.14 16.95
CA GLY A 250 1.74 6.38 17.98
C GLY A 250 0.77 7.23 18.81
N GLU A 251 1.22 8.41 19.25
CA GLU A 251 0.37 9.35 19.98
C GLU A 251 -0.77 9.89 19.11
N LEU A 252 -0.48 10.24 17.86
CA LEU A 252 -1.47 10.73 16.90
C LEU A 252 -2.50 9.63 16.51
N THR A 253 -2.09 8.38 16.49
CA THR A 253 -2.98 7.23 16.29
C THR A 253 -4.06 7.19 17.37
N GLN A 254 -3.67 7.30 18.64
CA GLN A 254 -4.64 7.28 19.75
C GLN A 254 -5.60 8.48 19.68
N ARG A 255 -5.10 9.68 19.38
CA ARG A 255 -5.93 10.89 19.22
C ARG A 255 -6.97 10.74 18.11
N ALA A 256 -6.59 10.14 16.97
CA ALA A 256 -7.53 9.86 15.88
C ALA A 256 -8.62 8.88 16.30
N TRP A 257 -8.23 7.80 16.97
CA TRP A 257 -9.18 6.83 17.49
C TRP A 257 -10.15 7.42 18.52
N ASP A 258 -9.69 8.31 19.38
CA ASP A 258 -10.55 9.00 20.36
C ASP A 258 -11.63 9.85 19.67
N LYS A 259 -11.34 10.41 18.51
CA LYS A 259 -12.29 11.10 17.61
C LYS A 259 -13.15 10.13 16.77
N GLY A 260 -12.85 8.84 16.78
CA GLY A 260 -13.53 7.82 15.97
C GLY A 260 -13.10 7.81 14.50
N VAL A 261 -11.89 8.28 14.19
CA VAL A 261 -11.30 8.26 12.86
C VAL A 261 -10.38 7.05 12.73
N GLN A 262 -10.55 6.28 11.65
CA GLN A 262 -9.69 5.14 11.34
C GLN A 262 -8.29 5.59 10.93
N VAL A 263 -7.28 4.78 11.27
CA VAL A 263 -5.86 5.06 11.02
C VAL A 263 -5.19 3.88 10.36
N MET A 264 -4.32 4.16 9.39
CA MET A 264 -3.20 3.34 8.98
C MET A 264 -1.92 4.14 9.26
N VAL A 265 -0.83 3.47 9.62
CA VAL A 265 0.47 4.10 9.84
C VAL A 265 1.38 3.75 8.67
N GLU A 266 2.04 4.74 8.08
CA GLU A 266 3.05 4.49 7.05
C GLU A 266 4.40 4.12 7.67
N GLY A 267 5.21 3.41 6.93
CA GLY A 267 6.48 2.89 7.42
C GLY A 267 7.57 2.78 6.37
N PRO A 268 8.75 2.30 6.77
CA PRO A 268 9.99 2.57 6.10
C PRO A 268 10.08 2.02 4.68
N GLY A 269 10.88 2.72 3.85
CA GLY A 269 11.21 2.33 2.48
C GLY A 269 12.47 1.47 2.41
N HIS A 270 13.65 2.07 2.57
CA HIS A 270 14.94 1.36 2.47
C HIS A 270 15.37 0.82 3.83
N VAL A 271 15.34 -0.51 4.01
CA VAL A 271 15.72 -1.15 5.28
C VAL A 271 16.51 -2.42 5.01
N PRO A 272 17.73 -2.57 5.58
CA PRO A 272 18.48 -3.81 5.44
C PRO A 272 17.66 -4.97 6.01
N TYR A 273 17.71 -6.12 5.34
CA TYR A 273 16.86 -7.28 5.58
C TYR A 273 16.74 -7.69 7.06
N ASN A 274 17.88 -7.66 7.78
CA ASN A 274 17.94 -8.04 9.20
C ASN A 274 17.27 -7.05 10.17
N GLN A 275 16.90 -5.84 9.73
CA GLN A 275 16.24 -4.84 10.57
C GLN A 275 14.74 -4.75 10.32
N ILE A 276 14.21 -5.36 9.25
CA ILE A 276 12.79 -5.25 8.87
C ILE A 276 11.88 -5.74 9.99
N ALA A 277 12.10 -6.93 10.53
CA ALA A 277 11.25 -7.48 11.59
C ALA A 277 11.20 -6.59 12.83
N ALA A 278 12.33 -5.99 13.22
CA ALA A 278 12.39 -5.05 14.35
C ALA A 278 11.55 -3.80 14.09
N ASN A 279 11.62 -3.21 12.88
CA ASN A 279 10.80 -2.06 12.50
C ASN A 279 9.31 -2.38 12.57
N MET A 280 8.88 -3.56 12.09
CA MET A 280 7.48 -3.98 12.15
C MET A 280 7.00 -4.13 13.60
N GLN A 281 7.79 -4.78 14.44
CA GLN A 281 7.47 -4.98 15.85
C GLN A 281 7.41 -3.66 16.63
N LEU A 282 8.33 -2.73 16.36
CA LEU A 282 8.30 -1.39 16.97
C LEU A 282 7.02 -0.65 16.62
N GLN A 283 6.63 -0.62 15.33
CA GLN A 283 5.38 0.04 14.94
C GLN A 283 4.17 -0.59 15.65
N LYS A 284 4.05 -1.92 15.66
CA LYS A 284 2.91 -2.58 16.31
C LYS A 284 2.82 -2.25 17.80
N ARG A 285 3.96 -2.11 18.46
CA ARG A 285 4.00 -1.73 19.88
C ARG A 285 3.67 -0.26 20.09
N LEU A 286 4.33 0.63 19.35
CA LEU A 286 4.24 2.07 19.54
C LEU A 286 2.93 2.65 19.01
N CYS A 287 2.37 2.06 17.93
CA CYS A 287 1.12 2.50 17.33
C CYS A 287 -0.07 1.57 17.67
N HIS A 288 -0.03 0.90 18.83
CA HIS A 288 -1.15 0.15 19.44
C HIS A 288 -1.77 -0.92 18.55
N GLY A 289 -1.02 -1.50 17.62
CA GLY A 289 -1.50 -2.53 16.69
C GLY A 289 -2.22 -2.00 15.46
N ALA A 290 -2.21 -0.70 15.22
CA ALA A 290 -2.77 -0.08 14.01
C ALA A 290 -2.25 -0.76 12.73
N PRO A 291 -3.04 -0.81 11.65
CA PRO A 291 -2.59 -1.30 10.36
C PRO A 291 -1.32 -0.59 9.90
N PHE A 292 -0.37 -1.37 9.38
CA PHE A 292 0.93 -0.86 8.95
C PHE A 292 1.07 -0.95 7.43
N TYR A 293 1.27 0.20 6.81
CA TYR A 293 1.45 0.40 5.38
C TYR A 293 2.91 0.74 5.09
N VAL A 294 3.64 -0.09 4.33
CA VAL A 294 5.08 0.06 4.11
C VAL A 294 5.43 0.20 2.64
N LEU A 295 6.47 0.96 2.33
CA LEU A 295 7.02 1.10 0.99
C LEU A 295 8.10 0.02 0.77
N GLY A 296 7.71 -1.11 0.25
CA GLY A 296 8.60 -2.25 0.10
C GLY A 296 8.59 -3.15 1.34
N PRO A 297 9.65 -3.15 2.21
CA PRO A 297 10.89 -2.38 2.14
C PRO A 297 11.90 -2.87 1.09
N LEU A 298 12.67 -1.93 0.52
CA LEU A 298 13.78 -2.23 -0.37
C LEU A 298 15.00 -2.66 0.46
N VAL A 299 15.52 -3.85 0.18
CA VAL A 299 16.58 -4.47 1.01
C VAL A 299 18.01 -4.13 0.58
N THR A 300 18.17 -3.41 -0.53
CA THR A 300 19.45 -2.93 -1.06
C THR A 300 19.24 -1.72 -1.95
N ASP A 301 20.25 -0.84 -2.02
CA ASP A 301 20.22 0.41 -2.82
C ASP A 301 20.85 0.26 -4.20
N VAL A 302 21.49 -0.90 -4.51
CA VAL A 302 22.31 -1.08 -5.71
C VAL A 302 21.63 -1.85 -6.82
N ALA A 303 20.29 -1.88 -6.84
CA ALA A 303 19.53 -2.63 -7.82
C ALA A 303 18.52 -1.78 -8.64
N PRO A 304 18.86 -0.58 -9.15
CA PRO A 304 17.96 0.20 -9.98
C PRO A 304 17.51 -0.61 -11.21
N GLY A 305 16.23 -0.52 -11.54
CA GLY A 305 15.59 -1.36 -12.58
C GLY A 305 15.08 -2.72 -12.08
N TYR A 306 15.47 -3.11 -10.86
CA TYR A 306 15.02 -4.31 -10.16
C TYR A 306 14.45 -4.02 -8.78
N ASP A 307 14.08 -2.78 -8.50
CA ASP A 307 13.57 -2.35 -7.20
C ASP A 307 12.28 -3.07 -6.80
N HIS A 308 11.45 -3.47 -7.76
CA HIS A 308 10.29 -4.33 -7.52
C HIS A 308 10.66 -5.70 -6.94
N ILE A 309 11.82 -6.25 -7.28
CA ILE A 309 12.34 -7.51 -6.72
C ILE A 309 12.85 -7.28 -5.30
N THR A 310 13.65 -6.23 -5.08
CA THR A 310 14.18 -5.91 -3.74
C THR A 310 13.05 -5.60 -2.76
N SER A 311 12.02 -4.90 -3.24
CA SER A 311 10.77 -4.62 -2.52
C SER A 311 9.98 -5.89 -2.21
N ALA A 312 9.85 -6.83 -3.17
CA ALA A 312 9.15 -8.08 -2.92
C ALA A 312 9.84 -8.93 -1.83
N ILE A 313 11.19 -8.96 -1.82
CA ILE A 313 11.96 -9.65 -0.79
C ILE A 313 11.70 -9.05 0.60
N GLY A 314 11.84 -7.74 0.72
CA GLY A 314 11.62 -7.05 2.00
C GLY A 314 10.15 -7.00 2.41
N GLY A 315 9.25 -6.80 1.45
CA GLY A 315 7.80 -6.78 1.68
C GLY A 315 7.26 -8.10 2.21
N THR A 316 7.76 -9.23 1.72
CA THR A 316 7.42 -10.55 2.26
C THR A 316 7.78 -10.64 3.74
N LEU A 317 9.03 -10.28 4.11
CA LEU A 317 9.46 -10.32 5.51
C LEU A 317 8.68 -9.31 6.37
N ALA A 318 8.43 -8.11 5.85
CA ALA A 318 7.64 -7.09 6.54
C ALA A 318 6.23 -7.61 6.86
N ALA A 319 5.55 -8.19 5.88
CA ALA A 319 4.19 -8.71 6.04
C ALA A 319 4.13 -9.92 6.99
N VAL A 320 5.11 -10.84 6.93
CA VAL A 320 5.25 -11.93 7.91
C VAL A 320 5.48 -11.37 9.32
N SER A 321 6.14 -10.22 9.44
CA SER A 321 6.49 -9.60 10.73
C SER A 321 5.44 -8.61 11.24
N GLY A 322 4.34 -8.37 10.49
CA GLY A 322 3.22 -7.56 10.96
C GLY A 322 2.75 -6.42 10.05
N ALA A 323 3.38 -6.14 8.91
CA ALA A 323 2.82 -5.21 7.93
C ALA A 323 1.53 -5.79 7.32
N ASN A 324 0.57 -4.92 7.05
CA ASN A 324 -0.76 -5.32 6.57
C ASN A 324 -1.04 -4.82 5.16
N PHE A 325 -0.24 -3.87 4.68
CA PHE A 325 -0.43 -3.17 3.43
C PHE A 325 0.93 -2.86 2.81
N LEU A 326 1.14 -3.32 1.59
CA LEU A 326 2.38 -3.16 0.86
C LEU A 326 2.18 -2.15 -0.27
N CYS A 327 2.94 -1.06 -0.25
CA CYS A 327 3.06 -0.22 -1.43
C CYS A 327 3.91 -0.94 -2.47
N TYR A 328 3.43 -0.99 -3.67
CA TYR A 328 4.21 -1.54 -4.77
C TYR A 328 5.44 -0.66 -5.05
N VAL A 329 6.45 -1.28 -5.63
CA VAL A 329 7.58 -0.62 -6.25
C VAL A 329 7.70 -1.15 -7.67
N THR A 330 7.99 -0.27 -8.63
CA THR A 330 8.08 -0.64 -10.05
C THR A 330 9.53 -0.81 -10.51
N PRO A 331 9.80 -1.44 -11.66
CA PRO A 331 11.13 -1.42 -12.27
C PRO A 331 11.67 -0.01 -12.54
N ALA A 332 10.77 0.96 -12.74
CA ALA A 332 11.12 2.36 -13.02
C ALA A 332 11.46 3.18 -11.77
N GLU A 333 11.33 2.62 -10.56
CA GLU A 333 11.64 3.31 -9.31
C GLU A 333 13.07 3.88 -9.36
N HIS A 334 13.25 5.10 -8.86
CA HIS A 334 14.50 5.87 -8.93
C HIS A 334 15.01 6.22 -10.35
N LEU A 335 14.33 5.76 -11.42
CA LEU A 335 14.76 5.96 -12.81
C LEU A 335 13.81 6.85 -13.63
N GLY A 336 12.50 6.79 -13.36
CA GLY A 336 11.54 7.59 -14.12
C GLY A 336 10.09 7.35 -13.73
N LEU A 337 9.16 8.01 -14.43
CA LEU A 337 7.74 7.76 -14.24
C LEU A 337 7.37 6.40 -14.84
N PRO A 338 6.72 5.50 -14.05
CA PRO A 338 6.35 4.18 -14.55
C PRO A 338 5.34 4.25 -15.69
N ASP A 339 5.54 3.40 -16.69
CA ASP A 339 4.56 3.13 -17.71
C ASP A 339 3.54 2.05 -17.27
N LEU A 340 2.63 1.68 -18.16
CA LEU A 340 1.58 0.69 -17.90
C LEU A 340 2.16 -0.71 -17.56
N ASN A 341 3.25 -1.11 -18.22
CA ASN A 341 3.90 -2.39 -17.97
C ASN A 341 4.63 -2.38 -16.64
N ASP A 342 5.31 -1.27 -16.30
CA ASP A 342 5.96 -1.08 -15.02
C ASP A 342 4.96 -1.19 -13.85
N VAL A 343 3.80 -0.54 -13.99
CA VAL A 343 2.70 -0.62 -12.99
C VAL A 343 2.27 -2.07 -12.80
N ARG A 344 2.01 -2.78 -13.88
CA ARG A 344 1.62 -4.18 -13.82
C ARG A 344 2.70 -5.06 -13.18
N GLU A 345 3.96 -4.93 -13.61
CA GLU A 345 5.08 -5.70 -13.07
C GLU A 345 5.24 -5.45 -11.56
N GLY A 346 5.17 -4.19 -11.11
CA GLY A 346 5.23 -3.81 -9.71
C GLY A 346 4.10 -4.41 -8.87
N VAL A 347 2.84 -4.34 -9.35
CA VAL A 347 1.70 -4.95 -8.67
C VAL A 347 1.87 -6.46 -8.54
N ILE A 348 2.26 -7.14 -9.61
CA ILE A 348 2.45 -8.60 -9.60
C ILE A 348 3.57 -8.99 -8.64
N ALA A 349 4.72 -8.31 -8.66
CA ALA A 349 5.82 -8.57 -7.74
C ALA A 349 5.37 -8.43 -6.27
N THR A 350 4.62 -7.38 -5.97
CA THR A 350 4.11 -7.11 -4.61
C THR A 350 3.03 -8.12 -4.22
N ARG A 351 2.16 -8.56 -5.13
CA ARG A 351 1.19 -9.63 -4.88
C ARG A 351 1.85 -10.98 -4.58
N ILE A 352 2.97 -11.28 -5.24
CA ILE A 352 3.75 -12.49 -4.92
C ILE A 352 4.29 -12.38 -3.49
N ALA A 353 4.80 -11.21 -3.09
CA ALA A 353 5.26 -10.97 -1.72
C ALA A 353 4.14 -11.11 -0.69
N ALA A 354 2.98 -10.51 -0.96
CA ALA A 354 1.79 -10.59 -0.12
C ALA A 354 1.29 -12.03 0.03
N HIS A 355 1.15 -12.77 -1.07
CA HIS A 355 0.72 -14.16 -1.05
C HIS A 355 1.69 -15.08 -0.29
N ALA A 356 3.00 -14.90 -0.47
CA ALA A 356 4.01 -15.64 0.28
C ALA A 356 3.92 -15.36 1.79
N ALA A 357 3.63 -14.13 2.17
CA ALA A 357 3.42 -13.77 3.57
C ALA A 357 2.10 -14.36 4.12
N ASP A 358 1.01 -14.34 3.36
CA ASP A 358 -0.26 -14.95 3.75
C ASP A 358 -0.11 -16.46 4.00
N LEU A 359 0.65 -17.17 3.16
CA LEU A 359 1.01 -18.57 3.39
C LEU A 359 1.76 -18.75 4.71
N ALA A 360 2.78 -17.93 4.97
CA ALA A 360 3.58 -17.99 6.19
C ALA A 360 2.75 -17.67 7.46
N ASN A 361 1.79 -16.76 7.33
CA ASN A 361 0.86 -16.37 8.40
C ASN A 361 -0.29 -17.39 8.58
N GLY A 362 -0.32 -18.48 7.80
CA GLY A 362 -1.28 -19.57 7.94
C GLY A 362 -2.66 -19.26 7.35
N ASN A 363 -2.77 -18.35 6.38
CA ASN A 363 -4.02 -18.07 5.70
C ASN A 363 -4.48 -19.30 4.91
N LYS A 364 -5.67 -19.81 5.22
CA LYS A 364 -6.20 -21.06 4.65
C LYS A 364 -6.49 -20.94 3.16
N GLN A 365 -6.98 -19.80 2.71
CA GLN A 365 -7.31 -19.56 1.29
C GLN A 365 -6.04 -19.52 0.44
N ALA A 366 -4.96 -18.89 0.94
CA ALA A 366 -3.66 -18.90 0.29
C ALA A 366 -3.14 -20.33 0.14
N TRP A 367 -3.18 -21.13 1.21
CA TRP A 367 -2.80 -22.55 1.19
C TRP A 367 -3.65 -23.38 0.22
N GLU A 368 -4.97 -23.17 0.18
CA GLU A 368 -5.86 -23.86 -0.74
C GLU A 368 -5.56 -23.50 -2.20
N TRP A 369 -5.21 -22.24 -2.47
CA TRP A 369 -4.84 -21.80 -3.82
C TRP A 369 -3.57 -22.51 -4.31
N ASP A 370 -2.50 -22.54 -3.51
CA ASP A 370 -1.29 -23.29 -3.84
C ASP A 370 -1.53 -24.80 -3.97
N LEU A 371 -2.39 -25.38 -3.13
CA LEU A 371 -2.75 -26.79 -3.23
C LEU A 371 -3.51 -27.09 -4.53
N LYS A 372 -4.41 -26.21 -5.01
CA LYS A 372 -5.08 -26.34 -6.30
C LYS A 372 -4.06 -26.30 -7.45
N MET A 373 -3.13 -25.34 -7.41
CA MET A 373 -2.03 -25.27 -8.37
C MET A 373 -1.18 -26.57 -8.35
N ALA A 374 -0.82 -27.08 -7.19
CA ALA A 374 -0.03 -28.30 -7.07
C ALA A 374 -0.77 -29.52 -7.65
N ARG A 375 -2.09 -29.64 -7.41
CA ARG A 375 -2.92 -30.69 -8.00
C ARG A 375 -3.00 -30.61 -9.52
N ALA A 376 -3.19 -29.40 -10.07
CA ALA A 376 -3.18 -29.18 -11.52
C ALA A 376 -1.82 -29.52 -12.15
N ARG A 377 -0.71 -29.15 -11.46
CA ARG A 377 0.66 -29.51 -11.88
C ARG A 377 0.89 -31.02 -11.88
N LYS A 378 0.37 -31.74 -10.88
CA LYS A 378 0.52 -33.19 -10.76
C LYS A 378 -0.02 -33.95 -11.98
N VAL A 379 -1.12 -33.47 -12.56
CA VAL A 379 -1.77 -34.10 -13.71
C VAL A 379 -1.48 -33.37 -15.03
N LEU A 380 -0.56 -32.42 -15.03
CA LEU A 380 -0.18 -31.58 -16.19
C LEU A 380 -1.39 -30.86 -16.83
N ASP A 381 -2.39 -30.50 -16.04
CA ASP A 381 -3.55 -29.70 -16.47
C ASP A 381 -3.10 -28.25 -16.68
N TRP A 382 -2.64 -27.95 -17.90
CA TRP A 382 -2.14 -26.63 -18.27
C TRP A 382 -3.21 -25.53 -18.21
N PRO A 383 -4.44 -25.75 -18.72
CA PRO A 383 -5.50 -24.76 -18.56
C PRO A 383 -5.69 -24.33 -17.11
N ALA A 384 -5.87 -25.29 -16.19
CA ALA A 384 -6.04 -24.99 -14.77
C ALA A 384 -4.80 -24.30 -14.15
N GLN A 385 -3.57 -24.71 -14.52
CA GLN A 385 -2.34 -24.06 -14.04
C GLN A 385 -2.25 -22.60 -14.48
N LEU A 386 -2.60 -22.31 -15.73
CA LEU A 386 -2.55 -20.96 -16.28
C LEU A 386 -3.62 -20.05 -15.67
N ASP A 387 -4.81 -20.58 -15.41
CA ASP A 387 -5.90 -19.82 -14.79
C ASP A 387 -5.68 -19.59 -13.29
N LEU A 388 -4.96 -20.50 -12.61
CA LEU A 388 -4.58 -20.35 -11.19
C LEU A 388 -3.34 -19.47 -10.99
N ALA A 389 -2.63 -19.07 -12.04
CA ALA A 389 -1.43 -18.23 -11.88
C ALA A 389 -1.77 -16.84 -11.31
N ILE A 390 -0.90 -16.27 -10.47
CA ILE A 390 -1.03 -14.88 -10.00
C ILE A 390 -1.02 -13.90 -11.19
N ASP A 391 -0.21 -14.18 -12.21
CA ASP A 391 -0.22 -13.49 -13.50
C ASP A 391 -0.56 -14.47 -14.63
N PRO A 392 -1.85 -14.71 -14.91
CA PRO A 392 -2.25 -15.64 -15.96
C PRO A 392 -1.88 -15.17 -17.38
N VAL A 393 -1.76 -13.86 -17.59
CA VAL A 393 -1.40 -13.29 -18.91
C VAL A 393 0.05 -13.63 -19.25
N LYS A 394 0.99 -13.32 -18.34
CA LYS A 394 2.43 -13.65 -18.53
C LYS A 394 2.64 -15.16 -18.60
N ALA A 395 1.95 -15.93 -17.76
CA ALA A 395 2.03 -17.38 -17.76
C ALA A 395 1.58 -17.99 -19.11
N LYS A 396 0.44 -17.54 -19.67
CA LYS A 396 -0.07 -17.95 -20.98
C LYS A 396 0.90 -17.57 -22.10
N GLU A 397 1.41 -16.35 -22.11
CA GLU A 397 2.41 -15.88 -23.08
C GLU A 397 3.67 -16.77 -23.08
N TYR A 398 4.23 -17.04 -21.88
CA TYR A 398 5.43 -17.89 -21.76
C TYR A 398 5.16 -19.32 -22.21
N ARG A 399 4.01 -19.90 -21.86
CA ARG A 399 3.63 -21.24 -22.32
C ARG A 399 3.55 -21.31 -23.84
N CYS A 400 2.81 -20.38 -24.46
CA CYS A 400 2.65 -20.35 -25.95
C CYS A 400 3.97 -20.11 -26.66
N ARG A 401 4.85 -19.27 -26.17
CA ARG A 401 6.13 -18.94 -26.80
C ARG A 401 7.14 -20.09 -26.72
N LYS A 402 7.08 -20.92 -25.67
CA LYS A 402 8.09 -21.91 -25.32
C LYS A 402 7.70 -23.37 -25.63
N ASN A 403 6.43 -23.63 -25.94
CA ASN A 403 5.91 -24.99 -26.16
C ASN A 403 5.01 -25.03 -27.39
N LYS A 404 4.89 -26.22 -28.01
CA LYS A 404 3.85 -26.49 -29.02
C LYS A 404 2.50 -26.68 -28.30
N SER A 405 1.41 -26.44 -29.02
CA SER A 405 0.04 -26.52 -28.44
C SER A 405 -0.28 -27.88 -27.81
N ASP A 406 0.27 -28.96 -28.38
CA ASP A 406 -0.07 -30.34 -28.02
C ASP A 406 0.97 -30.99 -27.08
N ASP A 407 1.97 -30.23 -26.62
CA ASP A 407 2.99 -30.75 -25.71
C ASP A 407 2.36 -31.04 -24.34
N GLU A 408 2.30 -32.30 -23.94
CA GLU A 408 1.81 -32.75 -22.64
C GLU A 408 2.71 -32.26 -21.48
N ALA A 409 4.04 -32.38 -21.64
CA ALA A 409 5.02 -31.82 -20.72
C ALA A 409 5.57 -30.47 -21.22
N CYS A 410 6.18 -29.67 -20.32
CA CYS A 410 6.86 -28.45 -20.77
C CYS A 410 8.16 -28.76 -21.51
N SER A 411 8.58 -27.82 -22.36
CA SER A 411 9.81 -27.96 -23.19
C SER A 411 11.11 -28.10 -22.39
N MET A 412 11.09 -27.79 -21.06
CA MET A 412 12.26 -27.94 -20.18
C MET A 412 12.61 -29.42 -19.96
N CYS A 413 11.62 -30.29 -19.71
CA CYS A 413 11.82 -31.68 -19.37
C CYS A 413 11.42 -32.64 -20.52
N GLY A 414 10.40 -32.26 -21.33
CA GLY A 414 9.89 -33.11 -22.40
C GLY A 414 9.53 -34.51 -21.91
N ASP A 415 10.08 -35.51 -22.58
CA ASP A 415 9.87 -36.95 -22.27
C ASP A 415 10.44 -37.35 -20.89
N TYR A 416 11.37 -36.57 -20.35
CA TYR A 416 11.99 -36.83 -19.04
C TYR A 416 11.28 -36.11 -17.88
N CYS A 417 10.03 -35.74 -18.06
CA CYS A 417 9.24 -35.05 -17.01
C CYS A 417 9.10 -35.95 -15.78
N ALA A 418 9.70 -35.53 -14.67
CA ALA A 418 9.68 -36.28 -13.42
C ALA A 418 8.25 -36.56 -12.91
N VAL A 419 7.35 -35.60 -13.07
CA VAL A 419 5.93 -35.74 -12.66
C VAL A 419 5.27 -36.86 -13.49
N LYS A 420 5.50 -36.88 -14.83
CA LYS A 420 4.94 -37.88 -15.72
C LYS A 420 5.50 -39.28 -15.42
N ILE A 421 6.83 -39.40 -15.32
CA ILE A 421 7.50 -40.68 -15.07
C ILE A 421 7.07 -41.29 -13.74
N VAL A 422 7.19 -40.53 -12.66
CA VAL A 422 6.85 -41.06 -11.32
C VAL A 422 5.36 -41.35 -11.20
N GLY A 423 4.49 -40.52 -11.82
CA GLY A 423 3.03 -40.74 -11.82
C GLY A 423 2.68 -42.12 -12.40
N GLN A 424 3.26 -42.46 -13.54
CA GLN A 424 3.02 -43.77 -14.21
C GLN A 424 3.42 -44.95 -13.31
N TYR A 425 4.62 -44.93 -12.74
CA TYR A 425 5.10 -46.02 -11.89
C TYR A 425 4.37 -46.14 -10.56
N LEU A 426 3.97 -45.02 -9.93
CA LEU A 426 3.18 -45.04 -8.70
C LEU A 426 1.77 -45.62 -8.93
N GLU A 427 1.11 -45.25 -10.02
CA GLU A 427 -0.20 -45.83 -10.39
C GLU A 427 -0.13 -47.31 -10.65
N GLU A 428 0.90 -47.78 -11.40
CA GLU A 428 1.12 -49.19 -11.61
C GLU A 428 1.37 -49.98 -10.30
N HIS A 429 2.13 -49.39 -9.39
CA HIS A 429 2.40 -50.02 -8.09
C HIS A 429 1.15 -50.11 -7.21
N MET A 430 0.35 -49.03 -7.19
CA MET A 430 -0.91 -48.98 -6.38
C MET A 430 -1.99 -49.92 -6.96
N ARG A 431 -1.97 -50.23 -8.27
CA ARG A 431 -2.90 -51.21 -8.89
C ARG A 431 -2.50 -52.66 -8.60
N LYS A 432 -1.23 -52.93 -8.24
CA LYS A 432 -0.71 -54.24 -7.97
C LYS A 432 -0.78 -54.66 -6.52
N ASN A 433 -1.03 -53.72 -5.61
CA ASN A 433 -1.24 -53.91 -4.18
C ASN A 433 -2.68 -53.53 -3.78
#